data_c2406fc360869d424c99d10686eb03fb
#
_entry.id   c2406fc360869d424c99d10686eb03fb
#
_cell.length_a   1.000
_cell.length_b   1.000
_cell.length_c   1.000
_cell.angle_alpha   90.00
_cell.angle_beta   90.00
_cell.angle_gamma   90.00
#
_symmetry.space_group_name_H-M   'P 1'
#
loop_
_entity.id
_entity.type
_entity.pdbx_description
1 polymer ?
#
loop_
_entity_poly.entity_id
_entity_poly.type
_entity_poly.pdbx_seq_one_letter_code
_entity_poly.pdbx_strand_id
1 'polypeptide(L)' 'MKLIELSAEYNESALLCRQRIAELNRTLSDEPMCEIDRLRLRRRIAILTSMMRDTLAVSRYLENYYN' A
#
# COMPACT_ATOMS: atom_id res chain seq x y z
N MET A 1 13.43 -20.24 4.32
CA MET A 1 12.32 -19.63 3.55
C MET A 1 12.73 -19.51 2.08
N LYS A 2 11.89 -19.95 1.18
CA LYS A 2 12.15 -19.79 -0.25
C LYS A 2 11.82 -18.37 -0.68
N LEU A 3 12.58 -17.81 -1.63
CA LEU A 3 12.33 -16.44 -2.10
C LEU A 3 10.97 -16.27 -2.77
N ILE A 4 10.43 -17.34 -3.36
CA ILE A 4 9.09 -17.29 -3.96
C ILE A 4 8.00 -17.15 -2.88
N GLU A 5 8.20 -17.74 -1.72
CA GLU A 5 7.28 -17.57 -0.58
C GLU A 5 7.36 -16.15 -0.04
N LEU A 6 8.55 -15.58 0.01
CA LEU A 6 8.76 -14.20 0.42
C LEU A 6 8.09 -13.23 -0.57
N SER A 7 8.19 -13.50 -1.87
CA SER A 7 7.50 -12.73 -2.90
C SER A 7 5.98 -12.72 -2.67
N ALA A 8 5.40 -13.88 -2.35
CA ALA A 8 3.97 -13.99 -2.04
C ALA A 8 3.58 -13.17 -0.82
N GLU A 9 4.41 -13.15 0.23
CA GLU A 9 4.18 -12.33 1.41
C GLU A 9 4.19 -10.84 1.08
N TYR A 10 5.12 -10.38 0.25
CA TYR A 10 5.17 -8.99 -0.19
C TYR A 10 3.94 -8.62 -1.04
N ASN A 11 3.48 -9.51 -1.91
CA ASN A 11 2.27 -9.30 -2.69
C ASN A 11 1.04 -9.17 -1.79
N GLU A 12 0.93 -10.01 -0.77
CA GLU A 12 -0.16 -9.94 0.21
C GLU A 12 -0.13 -8.63 0.99
N SER A 13 1.04 -8.20 1.44
CA SER A 13 1.21 -6.91 2.13
C SER A 13 0.80 -5.74 1.24
N ALA A 14 1.16 -5.78 -0.05
CA ALA A 14 0.77 -4.75 -1.00
C ALA A 14 -0.75 -4.70 -1.17
N LEU A 15 -1.40 -5.86 -1.22
CA LEU A 15 -2.86 -5.94 -1.30
C LEU A 15 -3.54 -5.32 -0.08
N LEU A 16 -3.03 -5.58 1.12
CA LEU A 16 -3.55 -5.00 2.35
C LEU A 16 -3.40 -3.48 2.35
N CYS A 17 -2.24 -2.96 1.92
CA CYS A 17 -2.03 -1.52 1.78
C CYS A 17 -3.03 -0.92 0.80
N ARG A 18 -3.27 -1.58 -0.33
CA ARG A 18 -4.22 -1.12 -1.36
C ARG A 18 -5.65 -1.04 -0.80
N GLN A 19 -6.05 -2.04 -0.04
CA GLN A 19 -7.37 -2.05 0.59
C GLN A 19 -7.51 -0.90 1.59
N ARG A 20 -6.48 -0.66 2.40
CA ARG A 20 -6.48 0.44 3.36
C ARG A 20 -6.53 1.80 2.67
N ILE A 21 -5.77 1.98 1.59
CA ILE A 21 -5.79 3.20 0.79
C ILE A 21 -7.21 3.45 0.25
N ALA A 22 -7.87 2.42 -0.27
CA ALA A 22 -9.24 2.54 -0.79
C ALA A 22 -10.21 2.97 0.31
N GLU A 23 -10.11 2.41 1.52
CA GLU A 23 -10.93 2.81 2.66
C GLU A 23 -10.70 4.27 3.03
N LEU A 24 -9.44 4.71 3.10
CA LEU A 24 -9.10 6.09 3.46
C LEU A 24 -9.57 7.08 2.39
N ASN A 25 -9.45 6.74 1.10
CA ASN A 25 -9.96 7.56 0.02
C ASN A 25 -11.49 7.70 0.10
N ARG A 26 -12.18 6.63 0.46
CA ARG A 26 -13.63 6.66 0.64
C ARG A 26 -14.02 7.59 1.78
N THR A 27 -13.33 7.48 2.91
CA THR A 27 -13.53 8.37 4.06
C THR A 27 -13.30 9.83 3.67
N LEU A 28 -12.25 10.10 2.90
CA LEU A 28 -11.91 11.44 2.44
C LEU A 28 -13.02 12.02 1.55
N SER A 29 -13.66 11.19 0.74
CA SER A 29 -14.74 11.62 -0.17
C SER A 29 -16.08 11.77 0.52
N ASP A 30 -16.40 10.87 1.45
CA ASP A 30 -17.76 10.72 1.97
C ASP A 30 -17.99 11.45 3.30
N GLU A 31 -16.95 11.67 4.09
CA GLU A 31 -17.10 12.27 5.40
C GLU A 31 -16.72 13.76 5.41
N PRO A 32 -17.57 14.62 6.01
CA PRO A 32 -17.19 16.00 6.22
C PRO A 32 -16.10 16.07 7.29
N MET A 33 -15.01 16.77 6.97
CA MET A 33 -13.94 16.96 7.93
C MET A 33 -13.28 18.32 7.73
N CYS A 34 -12.64 18.80 8.79
CA CYS A 34 -11.89 20.05 8.70
C CYS A 34 -10.64 19.88 7.83
N GLU A 35 -10.07 20.99 7.41
CA GLU A 35 -8.96 20.99 6.48
C GLU A 35 -7.71 20.30 7.04
N ILE A 36 -7.47 20.46 8.34
CA ILE A 36 -6.34 19.81 9.01
C ILE A 36 -6.49 18.28 8.95
N ASP A 37 -7.68 17.77 9.22
CA ASP A 37 -7.93 16.33 9.17
C ASP A 37 -7.80 15.79 7.75
N ARG A 38 -8.25 16.55 6.75
CA ARG A 38 -8.07 16.19 5.34
C ARG A 38 -6.60 16.08 4.98
N LEU A 39 -5.78 17.03 5.42
CA LEU A 39 -4.34 17.02 5.16
C LEU A 39 -3.67 15.82 5.81
N ARG A 40 -4.04 15.50 7.04
CA ARG A 40 -3.51 14.32 7.75
C ARG A 40 -3.87 13.04 7.02
N LEU A 41 -5.09 12.93 6.55
CA LEU A 41 -5.57 11.75 5.83
C LEU A 41 -4.87 11.59 4.49
N ARG A 42 -4.71 12.67 3.74
CA ARG A 42 -3.97 12.67 2.47
C ARG A 42 -2.52 12.27 2.67
N ARG A 43 -1.88 12.76 3.73
CA ARG A 43 -0.51 12.38 4.06
C ARG A 43 -0.41 10.89 4.33
N ARG A 44 -1.34 10.33 5.09
CA ARG A 44 -1.37 8.91 5.39
C ARG A 44 -1.56 8.07 4.12
N ILE A 45 -2.44 8.50 3.23
CA ILE A 45 -2.65 7.84 1.93
C ILE A 45 -1.36 7.87 1.12
N ALA A 46 -0.66 8.99 1.08
CA ALA A 46 0.62 9.11 0.35
C ALA A 46 1.68 8.18 0.91
N ILE A 47 1.80 8.06 2.23
CA ILE A 47 2.73 7.15 2.89
C ILE A 47 2.41 5.70 2.53
N LEU A 48 1.14 5.30 2.63
CA LEU A 48 0.71 3.95 2.29
C LEU A 48 0.93 3.63 0.81
N THR A 49 0.71 4.59 -0.07
CA THR A 49 0.95 4.43 -1.50
C THR A 49 2.43 4.19 -1.78
N SER A 50 3.31 4.95 -1.14
CA SER A 50 4.75 4.76 -1.26
C SER A 50 5.19 3.38 -0.75
N MET A 51 4.68 2.97 0.40
CA MET A 51 4.95 1.64 0.96
C MET A 51 4.50 0.52 0.03
N MET A 52 3.31 0.66 -0.55
CA MET A 52 2.77 -0.31 -1.49
C MET A 52 3.66 -0.44 -2.74
N ARG A 53 4.11 0.68 -3.30
CA ARG A 53 4.98 0.69 -4.48
C ARG A 53 6.31 0.02 -4.18
N ASP A 54 6.91 0.33 -3.03
CA ASP A 54 8.18 -0.26 -2.62
C ASP A 54 8.04 -1.77 -2.41
N THR A 55 6.95 -2.19 -1.79
CA THR A 55 6.65 -3.60 -1.55
C THR A 55 6.47 -4.36 -2.87
N LEU A 56 5.75 -3.78 -3.83
CA LEU A 56 5.57 -4.38 -5.15
C LEU A 56 6.87 -4.46 -5.93
N ALA A 57 7.73 -3.45 -5.82
CA ALA A 57 9.04 -3.45 -6.47
C ALA A 57 9.92 -4.59 -5.94
N VAL A 58 9.93 -4.79 -4.62
CA VAL A 58 10.66 -5.90 -4.00
C VAL A 58 10.09 -7.24 -4.46
N SER A 59 8.77 -7.37 -4.47
CA SER A 59 8.10 -8.61 -4.92
C SER A 59 8.48 -8.97 -6.35
N ARG A 60 8.46 -8.01 -7.26
CA ARG A 60 8.85 -8.21 -8.67
C ARG A 60 10.31 -8.61 -8.80
N TYR A 61 11.18 -7.97 -8.02
CA TYR A 61 12.59 -8.31 -8.01
C TYR A 61 12.79 -9.78 -7.60
N LEU A 62 12.11 -10.20 -6.54
CA LEU A 62 12.21 -11.57 -6.04
C LEU A 62 11.68 -12.60 -7.05
N GLU A 63 10.56 -12.29 -7.70
CA GLU A 63 9.99 -13.16 -8.74
C GLU A 63 10.94 -13.31 -9.92
N ASN A 64 11.53 -12.21 -10.39
CA ASN A 64 12.42 -12.20 -11.53
C ASN A 64 13.77 -12.84 -11.24
N TYR A 65 14.19 -12.85 -9.98
CA TYR A 65 15.45 -13.46 -9.58
C TYR A 65 15.50 -14.95 -9.90
N TYR A 66 14.35 -15.63 -9.88
CA TYR A 66 14.25 -17.08 -10.13
C TYR A 66 13.84 -17.44 -11.55
N ASN A 67 13.48 -16.46 -12.30
CA ASN A 67 13.17 -16.67 -13.70
C ASN A 67 14.39 -16.32 -14.54
#